data_fc9e32592e8a70b868ee592bafc65776
#
_entry.id   fc9e32592e8a70b868ee592bafc65776
#
_cell.length_a   1.000
_cell.length_b   1.000
_cell.length_c   1.000
_cell.angle_alpha   90.00
_cell.angle_beta   90.00
_cell.angle_gamma   90.00
#
_symmetry.space_group_name_H-M   'P 1'
#
loop_
_entity.id
_entity.type
_entity.pdbx_description
1 polymer ?
#
loop_
_entity_poly.entity_id
_entity_poly.type
_entity_poly.pdbx_seq_one_letter_code
_entity_poly.pdbx_strand_id
1 'polypeptide(L)'
;MVKKLLSTLRGRLFALLAVLGAVTAVAVGGATYFSVRAEADELFDYQLRQTALSLRDQGRIDHDEAAALADPSFDYVVQIWSLQGLELYSSRPQGLTEPLPARAVLGFSNLRLGGQDWRVFSAATPLRVVQVAQPLAVRQKLAALAALRSIAPVAAALPLVAAAVWWLIGISLAPLARVVRAAQAGGANALDALPTAGLPGEIAPLVEAFNGLLARLSMAFDAQRSFVADAAHELRTPLTALKLQLGLLRDSAPGEQQDAAIARLRGGIDRAVHLVEQLLALARAEPGASAATLPLDLAELARQAAADVQPMADKAGVALSVTAPDPLPLEGDPQALRGALRNLIDNAVKYGARTVQVSALRGGGGAPLLRVDDDGPGIPLEARERVFDRFQRGEGAGSAGVEGSGLGLAIVHAAARQQGAQARLADSPLGGLRAEMVWSASSGETVRSLG
;
A
#
# COMPACT_ATOMS: atom_id res chain seq x y z
N MET A 1 -28.91 7.29 -8.98
CA MET A 1 -28.15 8.06 -7.96
C MET A 1 -27.44 7.14 -6.95
N VAL A 2 -28.11 6.14 -6.40
CA VAL A 2 -27.55 5.20 -5.38
C VAL A 2 -26.34 4.40 -5.87
N LYS A 3 -26.33 3.87 -7.11
CA LYS A 3 -25.20 3.13 -7.68
C LYS A 3 -23.91 3.98 -7.77
N LYS A 4 -24.01 5.28 -8.00
CA LYS A 4 -22.89 6.21 -8.09
C LYS A 4 -22.34 6.59 -6.70
N LEU A 5 -23.21 6.60 -5.68
CA LEU A 5 -22.82 6.82 -4.28
C LEU A 5 -22.00 5.62 -3.74
N LEU A 6 -22.45 4.40 -4.04
CA LEU A 6 -21.79 3.15 -3.60
C LEU A 6 -20.50 2.81 -4.35
N SER A 7 -20.18 3.51 -5.44
CA SER A 7 -18.93 3.33 -6.17
C SER A 7 -17.72 4.01 -5.50
N THR A 8 -17.95 4.92 -4.56
CA THR A 8 -16.88 5.64 -3.84
C THR A 8 -16.70 5.10 -2.42
N LEU A 9 -15.48 5.11 -1.91
CA LEU A 9 -15.17 4.70 -0.53
C LEU A 9 -16.00 5.52 0.48
N ARG A 10 -16.08 6.84 0.26
CA ARG A 10 -16.90 7.76 1.06
C ARG A 10 -18.37 7.34 1.08
N GLY A 11 -18.93 6.99 -0.07
CA GLY A 11 -20.31 6.57 -0.17
C GLY A 11 -20.59 5.22 0.50
N ARG A 12 -19.66 4.27 0.41
CA ARG A 12 -19.79 2.95 1.08
C ARG A 12 -19.72 3.09 2.60
N LEU A 13 -18.77 3.84 3.12
CA LEU A 13 -18.65 4.10 4.56
C LEU A 13 -19.89 4.80 5.10
N PHE A 14 -20.36 5.83 4.39
CA PHE A 14 -21.60 6.53 4.78
C PHE A 14 -22.80 5.59 4.76
N ALA A 15 -22.96 4.77 3.73
CA ALA A 15 -24.08 3.83 3.64
C ALA A 15 -24.07 2.80 4.78
N LEU A 16 -22.89 2.24 5.10
CA LEU A 16 -22.76 1.32 6.24
C LEU A 16 -23.14 1.97 7.56
N LEU A 17 -22.61 3.18 7.84
CA LEU A 17 -22.92 3.91 9.05
C LEU A 17 -24.39 4.36 9.11
N ALA A 18 -24.97 4.77 7.98
CA ALA A 18 -26.36 5.13 7.88
C ALA A 18 -27.30 3.93 8.16
N VAL A 19 -26.97 2.75 7.60
CA VAL A 19 -27.73 1.52 7.86
C VAL A 19 -27.60 1.12 9.34
N LEU A 20 -26.40 1.15 9.90
CA LEU A 20 -26.18 0.86 11.32
C LEU A 20 -26.96 1.83 12.21
N GLY A 21 -26.90 3.13 11.89
CA GLY A 21 -27.66 4.17 12.60
C GLY A 21 -29.19 3.96 12.49
N ALA A 22 -29.70 3.58 11.32
CA ALA A 22 -31.10 3.30 11.12
C ALA A 22 -31.56 2.06 11.93
N VAL A 23 -30.77 0.99 11.92
CA VAL A 23 -31.05 -0.22 12.70
C VAL A 23 -31.07 0.09 14.20
N THR A 24 -30.06 0.83 14.68
CA THR A 24 -29.99 1.26 16.08
C THR A 24 -31.18 2.14 16.45
N ALA A 25 -31.56 3.07 15.60
CA ALA A 25 -32.71 3.96 15.84
C ALA A 25 -34.03 3.18 15.90
N VAL A 26 -34.22 2.20 15.03
CA VAL A 26 -35.40 1.33 15.05
C VAL A 26 -35.43 0.48 16.31
N ALA A 27 -34.29 -0.08 16.72
CA ALA A 27 -34.18 -0.90 17.93
C ALA A 27 -34.47 -0.06 19.20
N VAL A 28 -33.83 1.11 19.33
CA VAL A 28 -34.04 2.03 20.45
C VAL A 28 -35.46 2.58 20.46
N GLY A 29 -35.97 3.01 19.29
CA GLY A 29 -37.32 3.51 19.15
C GLY A 29 -38.38 2.46 19.50
N GLY A 30 -38.18 1.23 19.07
CA GLY A 30 -39.03 0.10 19.45
C GLY A 30 -39.00 -0.20 20.95
N ALA A 31 -37.79 -0.28 21.53
CA ALA A 31 -37.64 -0.50 22.98
C ALA A 31 -38.32 0.62 23.78
N THR A 32 -38.10 1.88 23.41
CA THR A 32 -38.74 3.05 24.04
C THR A 32 -40.26 2.99 23.91
N TYR A 33 -40.78 2.64 22.73
CA TYR A 33 -42.22 2.49 22.54
C TYR A 33 -42.85 1.47 23.47
N PHE A 34 -42.26 0.26 23.56
CA PHE A 34 -42.77 -0.77 24.46
C PHE A 34 -42.60 -0.43 25.93
N SER A 35 -41.50 0.21 26.33
CA SER A 35 -41.29 0.67 27.72
C SER A 35 -42.29 1.74 28.11
N VAL A 36 -42.48 2.78 27.32
CA VAL A 36 -43.46 3.86 27.59
C VAL A 36 -44.89 3.32 27.66
N ARG A 37 -45.19 2.36 26.75
CA ARG A 37 -46.51 1.72 26.79
C ARG A 37 -46.75 0.91 28.07
N ALA A 38 -45.77 0.12 28.51
CA ALA A 38 -45.87 -0.66 29.73
C ALA A 38 -46.03 0.25 30.99
N GLU A 39 -45.23 1.30 31.07
CA GLU A 39 -45.29 2.30 32.13
C GLU A 39 -46.62 3.05 32.16
N ALA A 40 -47.15 3.42 30.95
CA ALA A 40 -48.46 4.05 30.84
C ALA A 40 -49.58 3.11 31.31
N ASP A 41 -49.55 1.82 30.96
CA ASP A 41 -50.53 0.84 31.39
C ASP A 41 -50.52 0.66 32.92
N GLU A 42 -49.37 0.64 33.58
CA GLU A 42 -49.24 0.61 35.05
C GLU A 42 -49.80 1.88 35.69
N LEU A 43 -49.49 3.05 35.17
CA LEU A 43 -50.01 4.33 35.68
C LEU A 43 -51.55 4.41 35.58
N PHE A 44 -52.11 3.97 34.44
CA PHE A 44 -53.57 3.91 34.26
C PHE A 44 -54.24 2.92 35.24
N ASP A 45 -53.64 1.75 35.43
CA ASP A 45 -54.15 0.78 36.41
C ASP A 45 -54.05 1.34 37.84
N TYR A 46 -52.95 2.03 38.19
CA TYR A 46 -52.82 2.69 39.48
C TYR A 46 -53.91 3.78 39.67
N GLN A 47 -54.16 4.62 38.66
CA GLN A 47 -55.22 5.66 38.71
C GLN A 47 -56.62 5.06 38.84
N LEU A 48 -56.95 4.00 38.05
CA LEU A 48 -58.23 3.31 38.21
C LEU A 48 -58.43 2.77 39.61
N ARG A 49 -57.42 2.12 40.16
CA ARG A 49 -57.45 1.59 41.52
C ARG A 49 -57.62 2.69 42.57
N GLN A 50 -56.88 3.78 42.44
CA GLN A 50 -56.92 4.88 43.36
C GLN A 50 -58.31 5.57 43.35
N THR A 51 -58.87 5.83 42.19
CA THR A 51 -60.20 6.40 42.01
C THR A 51 -61.26 5.51 42.59
N ALA A 52 -61.20 4.19 42.33
CA ALA A 52 -62.17 3.26 42.88
C ALA A 52 -62.09 3.14 44.42
N LEU A 53 -60.89 3.15 44.99
CA LEU A 53 -60.68 3.11 46.46
C LEU A 53 -61.11 4.40 47.11
N SER A 54 -60.83 5.56 46.51
CA SER A 54 -61.35 6.87 47.05
C SER A 54 -62.84 6.89 47.08
N LEU A 55 -63.51 6.47 46.00
CA LEU A 55 -64.97 6.38 46.00
C LEU A 55 -65.56 5.33 46.98
N ARG A 56 -64.80 4.26 47.19
CA ARG A 56 -65.19 3.23 48.18
C ARG A 56 -65.24 3.77 49.59
N ASP A 57 -64.25 4.58 49.95
CA ASP A 57 -64.06 5.03 51.33
C ASP A 57 -64.88 6.28 51.65
N GLN A 58 -65.46 6.98 50.68
CA GLN A 58 -66.42 8.05 50.87
C GLN A 58 -67.76 7.52 51.34
N GLY A 59 -68.24 7.99 52.49
CA GLY A 59 -69.49 7.47 53.19
C GLY A 59 -70.80 7.81 52.46
N ARG A 60 -70.98 9.00 51.94
CA ARG A 60 -72.12 9.45 51.11
C ARG A 60 -71.50 9.99 49.79
N ILE A 61 -71.95 9.47 48.67
CA ILE A 61 -71.51 9.97 47.36
C ILE A 61 -72.55 10.99 46.92
N ASP A 62 -72.18 12.26 46.90
CA ASP A 62 -72.99 13.31 46.32
C ASP A 62 -72.84 13.22 44.78
N HIS A 63 -73.92 13.38 44.04
CA HIS A 63 -73.89 13.22 42.53
C HIS A 63 -72.93 14.20 41.90
N ASP A 64 -72.80 15.40 42.42
CA ASP A 64 -71.92 16.44 41.95
C ASP A 64 -70.43 16.12 42.19
N GLU A 65 -70.08 15.46 43.33
CA GLU A 65 -68.70 15.08 43.67
C GLU A 65 -68.21 13.88 42.82
N ALA A 66 -69.09 12.90 42.58
CA ALA A 66 -68.76 11.78 41.69
C ALA A 66 -68.63 12.20 40.23
N ALA A 67 -69.38 13.19 39.79
CA ALA A 67 -69.26 13.79 38.45
C ALA A 67 -67.96 14.61 38.30
N ALA A 68 -67.52 15.30 39.38
CA ALA A 68 -66.25 16.05 39.37
C ALA A 68 -65.00 15.15 39.39
N LEU A 69 -65.09 13.94 39.93
CA LEU A 69 -64.01 12.96 39.88
C LEU A 69 -63.86 12.22 38.54
N ALA A 70 -64.91 12.23 37.74
CA ALA A 70 -64.88 11.73 36.38
C ALA A 70 -64.36 12.81 35.40
N ASP A 71 -63.05 12.96 35.27
CA ASP A 71 -62.44 13.86 34.27
C ASP A 71 -62.93 13.46 32.84
N PRO A 72 -63.64 14.32 32.10
CA PRO A 72 -64.15 14.00 30.79
C PRO A 72 -63.04 13.64 29.76
N SER A 73 -61.79 14.04 30.03
CA SER A 73 -60.67 13.77 29.16
C SER A 73 -60.18 12.32 29.21
N PHE A 74 -60.55 11.54 30.26
CA PHE A 74 -60.12 10.16 30.45
C PHE A 74 -61.23 9.14 30.20
N ASP A 75 -62.40 9.53 29.81
CA ASP A 75 -63.57 8.66 29.54
C ASP A 75 -63.81 7.61 30.64
N TYR A 76 -63.63 7.97 31.94
CA TYR A 76 -63.89 7.04 33.03
C TYR A 76 -65.40 6.82 33.17
N VAL A 77 -65.76 5.55 33.33
CA VAL A 77 -67.12 5.16 33.73
C VAL A 77 -67.08 4.72 35.20
N VAL A 78 -67.82 5.35 36.02
CA VAL A 78 -68.02 4.97 37.42
C VAL A 78 -69.39 4.40 37.59
N GLN A 79 -69.51 3.19 38.09
CA GLN A 79 -70.78 2.57 38.46
C GLN A 79 -70.72 2.05 39.88
N ILE A 80 -71.81 2.26 40.64
CA ILE A 80 -71.91 1.83 42.02
C ILE A 80 -73.22 1.00 42.17
N TRP A 81 -73.02 -0.21 42.63
CA TRP A 81 -74.11 -1.17 42.82
C TRP A 81 -74.31 -1.48 44.30
N SER A 82 -75.62 -1.68 44.71
CA SER A 82 -75.93 -2.29 46.03
C SER A 82 -75.60 -3.78 45.99
N LEU A 83 -75.48 -4.44 47.12
CA LEU A 83 -75.28 -5.89 47.17
C LEU A 83 -76.48 -6.69 46.61
N GLN A 84 -77.64 -6.06 46.55
CA GLN A 84 -78.81 -6.68 45.88
C GLN A 84 -78.87 -6.49 44.34
N GLY A 85 -77.86 -5.82 43.76
CA GLY A 85 -77.79 -5.60 42.32
C GLY A 85 -78.56 -4.41 41.80
N LEU A 86 -78.94 -3.49 42.70
CA LEU A 86 -79.54 -2.20 42.29
C LEU A 86 -78.44 -1.19 41.96
N GLU A 87 -78.58 -0.49 40.81
CA GLU A 87 -77.67 0.61 40.40
C GLU A 87 -77.95 1.80 41.29
N LEU A 88 -76.92 2.21 42.09
CA LEU A 88 -77.01 3.37 42.99
C LEU A 88 -76.50 4.64 42.34
N TYR A 89 -75.52 4.51 41.42
CA TYR A 89 -74.95 5.59 40.66
C TYR A 89 -74.32 5.08 39.37
N SER A 90 -74.46 5.83 38.28
CA SER A 90 -73.76 5.55 36.99
C SER A 90 -73.37 6.86 36.33
N SER A 91 -72.10 7.06 36.14
CA SER A 91 -71.57 8.10 35.28
C SER A 91 -71.51 7.50 33.85
N ARG A 92 -72.44 7.86 32.98
CA ARG A 92 -72.47 7.36 31.60
C ARG A 92 -71.90 8.40 30.66
N PRO A 93 -70.69 8.18 30.10
CA PRO A 93 -70.26 8.96 28.96
C PRO A 93 -71.14 8.70 27.74
N GLN A 94 -71.22 9.68 26.86
CA GLN A 94 -71.96 9.55 25.59
C GLN A 94 -71.40 8.38 24.79
N GLY A 95 -72.16 7.28 24.61
CA GLY A 95 -71.78 6.12 23.81
C GLY A 95 -71.80 4.75 24.52
N LEU A 96 -71.95 4.69 25.86
CA LEU A 96 -72.13 3.41 26.55
C LEU A 96 -73.63 3.06 26.53
N THR A 97 -74.02 2.10 25.66
CA THR A 97 -75.41 1.64 25.57
C THR A 97 -75.74 0.56 26.61
N GLU A 98 -74.75 -0.13 27.16
CA GLU A 98 -74.92 -1.23 28.09
C GLU A 98 -74.22 -0.90 29.43
N PRO A 99 -74.87 -1.14 30.58
CA PRO A 99 -74.27 -0.97 31.89
C PRO A 99 -73.15 -2.03 32.14
N LEU A 100 -72.20 -1.72 33.00
CA LEU A 100 -71.24 -2.72 33.48
C LEU A 100 -72.01 -3.83 34.21
N PRO A 101 -71.56 -5.10 34.14
CA PRO A 101 -72.26 -6.21 34.82
C PRO A 101 -72.34 -5.98 36.32
N ALA A 102 -73.55 -6.13 36.89
CA ALA A 102 -73.78 -6.04 38.34
C ALA A 102 -72.95 -7.05 39.19
N ARG A 103 -72.62 -8.19 38.58
CA ARG A 103 -71.71 -9.19 39.17
C ARG A 103 -70.28 -8.87 38.78
N ALA A 104 -69.60 -8.15 39.62
CA ALA A 104 -68.21 -7.76 39.40
C ALA A 104 -67.23 -8.79 39.93
N VAL A 105 -66.14 -9.01 39.18
CA VAL A 105 -64.97 -9.70 39.68
C VAL A 105 -64.15 -8.63 40.44
N LEU A 106 -63.86 -8.86 41.73
CA LEU A 106 -63.08 -7.95 42.53
C LEU A 106 -61.64 -7.81 42.01
N GLY A 107 -61.10 -6.62 42.04
CA GLY A 107 -59.81 -6.33 41.43
C GLY A 107 -59.93 -5.91 39.95
N PHE A 108 -58.85 -6.12 39.22
CA PHE A 108 -58.77 -5.80 37.79
C PHE A 108 -59.40 -6.86 36.93
N SER A 109 -60.23 -6.47 35.92
CA SER A 109 -60.79 -7.34 34.94
C SER A 109 -60.87 -6.65 33.59
N ASN A 110 -60.84 -7.38 32.52
CA ASN A 110 -61.12 -6.87 31.16
C ASN A 110 -62.50 -7.33 30.76
N LEU A 111 -63.28 -6.39 30.25
CA LEU A 111 -64.68 -6.65 29.77
C LEU A 111 -64.85 -6.12 28.38
N ARG A 112 -65.67 -6.80 27.58
CA ARG A 112 -66.05 -6.35 26.24
C ARG A 112 -67.45 -5.84 26.25
N LEU A 113 -67.66 -4.53 26.06
CA LEU A 113 -68.93 -3.87 26.12
C LEU A 113 -69.12 -2.97 24.88
N GLY A 114 -70.25 -3.02 24.20
CA GLY A 114 -70.51 -2.22 23.03
C GLY A 114 -69.47 -2.42 21.90
N GLY A 115 -68.84 -3.56 21.80
CA GLY A 115 -67.83 -3.84 20.79
C GLY A 115 -66.39 -3.31 21.13
N GLN A 116 -66.22 -2.65 22.28
CA GLN A 116 -64.98 -2.11 22.79
C GLN A 116 -64.46 -2.89 24.01
N ASP A 117 -63.17 -3.00 24.14
CA ASP A 117 -62.52 -3.63 25.28
C ASP A 117 -62.29 -2.59 26.37
N TRP A 118 -62.75 -2.92 27.57
CA TRP A 118 -62.66 -2.07 28.76
C TRP A 118 -61.81 -2.70 29.87
N ARG A 119 -61.03 -1.90 30.53
CA ARG A 119 -60.29 -2.26 31.76
C ARG A 119 -61.11 -1.76 32.93
N VAL A 120 -61.49 -2.66 33.81
CA VAL A 120 -62.36 -2.36 34.97
C VAL A 120 -61.60 -2.72 36.24
N PHE A 121 -61.70 -1.84 37.23
CA PHE A 121 -61.31 -2.16 38.61
C PHE A 121 -62.53 -2.11 39.50
N SER A 122 -62.76 -3.17 40.24
CA SER A 122 -63.92 -3.30 41.15
C SER A 122 -63.46 -3.44 42.58
N ALA A 123 -64.03 -2.61 43.46
CA ALA A 123 -63.80 -2.67 44.90
C ALA A 123 -65.12 -2.82 45.63
N ALA A 124 -65.22 -3.68 46.62
CA ALA A 124 -66.41 -3.93 47.39
C ALA A 124 -66.31 -3.34 48.85
N THR A 125 -67.43 -2.91 49.32
CA THR A 125 -67.67 -2.64 50.80
C THR A 125 -68.74 -3.59 51.25
N PRO A 126 -69.04 -3.68 52.58
CA PRO A 126 -70.16 -4.46 53.12
C PRO A 126 -71.55 -4.02 52.61
N LEU A 127 -71.66 -2.86 51.98
CA LEU A 127 -72.91 -2.27 51.57
C LEU A 127 -73.03 -2.05 50.05
N ARG A 128 -71.89 -1.95 49.27
CA ARG A 128 -71.90 -1.58 47.90
C ARG A 128 -70.65 -2.08 47.16
N VAL A 129 -70.74 -2.19 45.81
CA VAL A 129 -69.64 -2.43 44.92
C VAL A 129 -69.41 -1.23 44.05
N VAL A 130 -68.19 -0.71 44.05
CA VAL A 130 -67.76 0.40 43.21
C VAL A 130 -66.95 -0.18 42.02
N GLN A 131 -67.33 0.17 40.81
CA GLN A 131 -66.62 -0.20 39.58
C GLN A 131 -66.19 1.09 38.87
N VAL A 132 -64.90 1.13 38.52
CA VAL A 132 -64.37 2.20 37.66
C VAL A 132 -63.79 1.52 36.42
N ALA A 133 -64.22 1.96 35.26
CA ALA A 133 -63.86 1.38 33.99
C ALA A 133 -63.32 2.43 33.04
N GLN A 134 -62.39 2.02 32.16
CA GLN A 134 -61.82 2.89 31.12
C GLN A 134 -61.66 2.09 29.83
N PRO A 135 -62.01 2.68 28.64
CA PRO A 135 -61.77 2.03 27.34
C PRO A 135 -60.29 1.81 27.12
N LEU A 136 -59.86 0.59 26.72
CA LEU A 136 -58.50 0.30 26.34
C LEU A 136 -58.04 1.10 25.15
N ALA A 137 -58.96 1.47 24.25
CA ALA A 137 -58.64 2.30 23.06
C ALA A 137 -58.13 3.70 23.46
N VAL A 138 -58.69 4.30 24.52
CA VAL A 138 -58.23 5.61 25.02
C VAL A 138 -56.83 5.50 25.58
N ARG A 139 -56.57 4.46 26.41
CA ARG A 139 -55.23 4.17 26.96
C ARG A 139 -54.20 3.98 25.84
N GLN A 140 -54.51 3.15 24.84
CA GLN A 140 -53.63 2.91 23.70
C GLN A 140 -53.33 4.20 22.92
N LYS A 141 -54.32 5.06 22.72
CA LYS A 141 -54.13 6.35 22.04
C LYS A 141 -53.24 7.28 22.84
N LEU A 142 -53.43 7.40 24.16
CA LEU A 142 -52.61 8.24 25.03
C LEU A 142 -51.19 7.72 25.15
N ALA A 143 -51.03 6.42 25.33
CA ALA A 143 -49.68 5.74 25.36
C ALA A 143 -48.95 5.90 24.02
N ALA A 144 -49.62 5.76 22.88
CA ALA A 144 -49.05 5.99 21.58
C ALA A 144 -48.55 7.43 21.36
N LEU A 145 -49.36 8.41 21.81
CA LEU A 145 -48.97 9.83 21.73
C LEU A 145 -47.78 10.14 22.64
N ALA A 146 -47.75 9.60 23.85
CA ALA A 146 -46.61 9.72 24.75
C ALA A 146 -45.33 9.11 24.17
N ALA A 147 -45.43 7.89 23.60
CA ALA A 147 -44.34 7.21 22.94
C ALA A 147 -43.84 8.00 21.72
N LEU A 148 -44.74 8.54 20.89
CA LEU A 148 -44.37 9.36 19.72
C LEU A 148 -43.60 10.63 20.14
N ARG A 149 -44.08 11.31 21.20
CA ARG A 149 -43.38 12.49 21.75
C ARG A 149 -41.99 12.14 22.27
N SER A 150 -41.79 10.97 22.87
CA SER A 150 -40.50 10.50 23.38
C SER A 150 -39.54 10.13 22.23
N ILE A 151 -40.05 9.62 21.09
CA ILE A 151 -39.23 9.21 19.94
C ILE A 151 -38.93 10.39 19.00
N ALA A 152 -39.79 11.41 18.93
CA ALA A 152 -39.66 12.54 18.03
C ALA A 152 -38.30 13.25 18.07
N PRO A 153 -37.70 13.58 19.22
CA PRO A 153 -36.39 14.22 19.30
C PRO A 153 -35.27 13.33 18.75
N VAL A 154 -35.34 12.01 18.99
CA VAL A 154 -34.37 11.04 18.47
C VAL A 154 -34.48 10.96 16.94
N ALA A 155 -35.70 10.90 16.41
CA ALA A 155 -35.94 10.90 14.97
C ALA A 155 -35.45 12.19 14.29
N ALA A 156 -35.64 13.35 14.93
CA ALA A 156 -35.14 14.63 14.43
C ALA A 156 -33.61 14.76 14.46
N ALA A 157 -32.92 14.08 15.39
CA ALA A 157 -31.46 14.07 15.47
C ALA A 157 -30.80 13.23 14.35
N LEU A 158 -31.47 12.21 13.80
CA LEU A 158 -30.91 11.31 12.79
C LEU A 158 -30.36 12.02 11.54
N PRO A 159 -31.09 12.95 10.89
CA PRO A 159 -30.55 13.64 9.72
C PRO A 159 -29.35 14.54 10.06
N LEU A 160 -29.32 15.12 11.26
CA LEU A 160 -28.19 15.92 11.71
C LEU A 160 -26.93 15.05 11.91
N VAL A 161 -27.09 13.89 12.55
CA VAL A 161 -26.01 12.92 12.72
C VAL A 161 -25.53 12.41 11.35
N ALA A 162 -26.45 12.09 10.44
CA ALA A 162 -26.08 11.67 9.10
C ALA A 162 -25.30 12.74 8.32
N ALA A 163 -25.72 14.00 8.43
CA ALA A 163 -25.00 15.13 7.83
C ALA A 163 -23.60 15.32 8.45
N ALA A 164 -23.48 15.21 9.77
CA ALA A 164 -22.20 15.31 10.48
C ALA A 164 -21.24 14.20 10.07
N VAL A 165 -21.73 12.96 10.00
CA VAL A 165 -20.95 11.80 9.53
C VAL A 165 -20.49 11.99 8.08
N TRP A 166 -21.36 12.42 7.21
CA TRP A 166 -21.00 12.73 5.81
C TRP A 166 -19.92 13.79 5.71
N TRP A 167 -20.01 14.84 6.48
CA TRP A 167 -19.03 15.92 6.52
C TRP A 167 -17.69 15.45 7.08
N LEU A 168 -17.70 14.70 8.19
CA LEU A 168 -16.50 14.17 8.84
C LEU A 168 -15.73 13.20 7.92
N ILE A 169 -16.42 12.27 7.24
CA ILE A 169 -15.80 11.37 6.25
C ILE A 169 -15.18 12.20 5.13
N GLY A 170 -15.84 13.28 4.70
CA GLY A 170 -15.35 14.17 3.67
C GLY A 170 -14.03 14.83 4.01
N ILE A 171 -13.90 15.35 5.24
CA ILE A 171 -12.66 15.97 5.73
C ILE A 171 -11.56 14.93 5.90
N SER A 172 -11.86 13.78 6.48
CA SER A 172 -10.89 12.71 6.74
C SER A 172 -10.29 12.14 5.43
N LEU A 173 -11.06 12.10 4.34
CA LEU A 173 -10.60 11.58 3.04
C LEU A 173 -10.08 12.68 2.08
N ALA A 174 -10.19 13.97 2.44
CA ALA A 174 -9.71 15.07 1.61
C ALA A 174 -8.19 15.01 1.30
N PRO A 175 -7.31 14.62 2.24
CA PRO A 175 -5.88 14.47 1.96
C PRO A 175 -5.58 13.42 0.88
N LEU A 176 -6.29 12.29 0.90
CA LEU A 176 -6.13 11.24 -0.12
C LEU A 176 -6.47 11.75 -1.52
N ALA A 177 -7.53 12.56 -1.64
CA ALA A 177 -7.90 13.18 -2.92
C ALA A 177 -6.82 14.17 -3.43
N ARG A 178 -6.02 14.77 -2.55
CA ARG A 178 -4.87 15.62 -2.94
C ARG A 178 -3.74 14.77 -3.52
N VAL A 179 -3.41 13.64 -2.88
CA VAL A 179 -2.38 12.71 -3.37
C VAL A 179 -2.76 12.16 -4.75
N VAL A 180 -4.01 11.71 -4.91
CA VAL A 180 -4.50 11.21 -6.21
C VAL A 180 -4.39 12.29 -7.30
N ARG A 181 -4.79 13.52 -7.01
CA ARG A 181 -4.66 14.63 -7.97
C ARG A 181 -3.21 14.96 -8.29
N ALA A 182 -2.31 14.95 -7.30
CA ALA A 182 -0.88 15.14 -7.53
C ALA A 182 -0.31 14.05 -8.44
N ALA A 183 -0.65 12.78 -8.18
CA ALA A 183 -0.23 11.66 -9.03
C ALA A 183 -0.77 11.73 -10.46
N GLN A 184 -1.98 12.27 -10.66
CA GLN A 184 -2.59 12.42 -11.99
C GLN A 184 -2.11 13.68 -12.73
N ALA A 185 -1.71 14.72 -12.01
CA ALA A 185 -1.22 15.98 -12.58
C ALA A 185 0.22 15.89 -13.09
N GLY A 186 0.97 14.84 -12.73
CA GLY A 186 2.33 14.58 -13.15
C GLY A 186 2.42 14.45 -14.68
N GLY A 187 2.73 15.56 -15.35
CA GLY A 187 3.07 15.62 -16.76
C GLY A 187 4.55 15.25 -16.99
N ALA A 188 5.38 16.18 -17.46
CA ALA A 188 6.81 15.97 -17.70
C ALA A 188 7.62 15.58 -16.44
N ASN A 189 7.10 15.87 -15.23
CA ASN A 189 7.70 15.56 -13.93
C ASN A 189 6.91 14.50 -13.17
N ALA A 190 6.46 13.46 -13.87
CA ALA A 190 5.64 12.38 -13.31
C ALA A 190 6.30 11.60 -12.15
N LEU A 191 7.60 11.82 -11.90
CA LEU A 191 8.40 11.14 -10.88
C LEU A 191 8.64 12.00 -9.61
N ASP A 192 8.01 13.18 -9.51
CA ASP A 192 8.12 14.01 -8.32
C ASP A 192 7.46 13.34 -7.12
N ALA A 193 8.01 13.57 -5.94
CA ALA A 193 7.49 13.00 -4.70
C ALA A 193 6.07 13.51 -4.40
N LEU A 194 5.18 12.58 -4.05
CA LEU A 194 3.82 12.90 -3.65
C LEU A 194 3.80 13.54 -2.27
N PRO A 195 2.89 14.51 -2.01
CA PRO A 195 2.81 15.20 -0.74
C PRO A 195 2.38 14.25 0.38
N THR A 196 3.14 14.22 1.48
CA THR A 196 2.85 13.41 2.68
C THR A 196 2.22 14.24 3.81
N ALA A 197 2.26 15.57 3.72
CA ALA A 197 1.78 16.47 4.76
C ALA A 197 0.25 16.34 4.99
N GLY A 198 -0.15 16.11 6.24
CA GLY A 198 -1.55 16.01 6.67
C GLY A 198 -2.26 14.73 6.22
N LEU A 199 -1.52 13.66 5.93
CA LEU A 199 -2.08 12.33 5.70
C LEU A 199 -2.39 11.64 7.04
N PRO A 200 -3.46 10.84 7.12
CA PRO A 200 -3.68 9.92 8.23
C PRO A 200 -2.49 8.96 8.39
N GLY A 201 -2.20 8.58 9.65
CA GLY A 201 -1.07 7.70 9.98
C GLY A 201 -1.08 6.35 9.26
N GLU A 202 -2.27 5.85 8.91
CA GLU A 202 -2.46 4.59 8.20
C GLU A 202 -2.11 4.69 6.70
N ILE A 203 -2.14 5.90 6.13
CA ILE A 203 -1.90 6.14 4.69
C ILE A 203 -0.49 6.66 4.44
N ALA A 204 0.08 7.41 5.38
CA ALA A 204 1.41 8.01 5.23
C ALA A 204 2.49 6.98 4.84
N PRO A 205 2.61 5.77 5.49
CA PRO A 205 3.62 4.78 5.12
C PRO A 205 3.48 4.26 3.69
N LEU A 206 2.25 4.15 3.19
CA LEU A 206 2.00 3.73 1.81
C LEU A 206 2.51 4.77 0.81
N VAL A 207 2.25 6.06 1.06
CA VAL A 207 2.71 7.15 0.20
C VAL A 207 4.23 7.29 0.26
N GLU A 208 4.85 7.09 1.43
CA GLU A 208 6.31 7.07 1.60
C GLU A 208 6.96 5.91 0.82
N ALA A 209 6.40 4.71 0.91
CA ALA A 209 6.87 3.56 0.12
C ALA A 209 6.76 3.83 -1.38
N PHE A 210 5.67 4.47 -1.83
CA PHE A 210 5.49 4.87 -3.23
C PHE A 210 6.50 5.94 -3.65
N ASN A 211 6.75 6.95 -2.81
CA ASN A 211 7.80 7.94 -3.04
C ASN A 211 9.19 7.30 -3.16
N GLY A 212 9.47 6.28 -2.36
CA GLY A 212 10.69 5.49 -2.48
C GLY A 212 10.82 4.78 -3.84
N LEU A 213 9.72 4.27 -4.38
CA LEU A 213 9.69 3.68 -5.74
C LEU A 213 9.90 4.74 -6.82
N LEU A 214 9.22 5.91 -6.70
CA LEU A 214 9.40 7.02 -7.65
C LEU A 214 10.85 7.53 -7.67
N ALA A 215 11.48 7.66 -6.50
CA ALA A 215 12.88 8.07 -6.40
C ALA A 215 13.82 7.07 -7.08
N ARG A 216 13.63 5.76 -6.87
CA ARG A 216 14.43 4.71 -7.56
C ARG A 216 14.22 4.75 -9.07
N LEU A 217 12.99 4.96 -9.51
CA LEU A 217 12.67 5.05 -10.93
C LEU A 217 13.28 6.29 -11.58
N SER A 218 13.22 7.45 -10.89
CA SER A 218 13.88 8.69 -11.33
C SER A 218 15.39 8.49 -11.50
N MET A 219 16.05 7.91 -10.50
CA MET A 219 17.49 7.61 -10.57
C MET A 219 17.82 6.68 -11.74
N ALA A 220 16.98 5.67 -12.01
CA ALA A 220 17.19 4.76 -13.14
C ALA A 220 17.05 5.47 -14.49
N PHE A 221 16.05 6.35 -14.63
CA PHE A 221 15.88 7.16 -15.86
C PHE A 221 17.00 8.14 -16.08
N ASP A 222 17.49 8.80 -15.01
CA ASP A 222 18.60 9.75 -15.11
C ASP A 222 19.89 9.03 -15.49
N ALA A 223 20.16 7.85 -14.91
CA ALA A 223 21.28 7.00 -15.30
C ALA A 223 21.17 6.54 -16.74
N GLN A 224 19.96 6.17 -17.21
CA GLN A 224 19.73 5.78 -18.60
C GLN A 224 19.93 6.95 -19.57
N ARG A 225 19.44 8.15 -19.22
CA ARG A 225 19.64 9.36 -20.05
C ARG A 225 21.12 9.74 -20.17
N SER A 226 21.85 9.70 -19.04
CA SER A 226 23.29 9.94 -19.05
C SER A 226 24.01 8.91 -19.92
N PHE A 227 23.69 7.63 -19.75
CA PHE A 227 24.27 6.55 -20.57
C PHE A 227 24.07 6.78 -22.07
N VAL A 228 22.86 7.15 -22.51
CA VAL A 228 22.57 7.41 -23.93
C VAL A 228 23.33 8.62 -24.44
N ALA A 229 23.40 9.70 -23.64
CA ALA A 229 24.13 10.92 -23.99
C ALA A 229 25.64 10.65 -24.15
N ASP A 230 26.22 9.94 -23.18
CA ASP A 230 27.64 9.59 -23.16
C ASP A 230 28.00 8.63 -24.30
N ALA A 231 27.18 7.59 -24.53
CA ALA A 231 27.36 6.66 -25.65
C ALA A 231 27.30 7.37 -27.02
N ALA A 232 26.37 8.33 -27.18
CA ALA A 232 26.27 9.13 -28.39
C ALA A 232 27.52 10.01 -28.63
N HIS A 233 28.08 10.55 -27.52
CA HIS A 233 29.30 11.37 -27.62
C HIS A 233 30.51 10.51 -28.00
N GLU A 234 30.70 9.35 -27.34
CA GLU A 234 31.81 8.45 -27.58
C GLU A 234 31.75 7.75 -28.95
N LEU A 235 30.57 7.52 -29.51
CA LEU A 235 30.40 7.03 -30.87
C LEU A 235 30.67 8.10 -31.93
N ARG A 236 30.38 9.37 -31.66
CA ARG A 236 30.60 10.46 -32.64
C ARG A 236 32.07 10.64 -32.96
N THR A 237 32.96 10.50 -31.99
CA THR A 237 34.41 10.69 -32.14
C THR A 237 35.02 9.70 -33.16
N PRO A 238 34.89 8.35 -32.98
CA PRO A 238 35.45 7.40 -33.96
C PRO A 238 34.78 7.51 -35.32
N LEU A 239 33.48 7.78 -35.38
CA LEU A 239 32.78 7.95 -36.67
C LEU A 239 33.30 9.18 -37.45
N THR A 240 33.62 10.27 -36.74
CA THR A 240 34.22 11.46 -37.34
C THR A 240 35.64 11.16 -37.83
N ALA A 241 36.44 10.41 -37.06
CA ALA A 241 37.78 9.99 -37.46
C ALA A 241 37.74 9.07 -38.68
N LEU A 242 36.80 8.11 -38.72
CA LEU A 242 36.60 7.23 -39.91
C LEU A 242 36.21 8.04 -41.13
N LYS A 243 35.34 9.06 -41.00
CA LYS A 243 34.96 9.93 -42.10
C LYS A 243 36.15 10.71 -42.65
N LEU A 244 37.05 11.19 -41.78
CA LEU A 244 38.28 11.87 -42.18
C LEU A 244 39.27 10.90 -42.89
N GLN A 245 39.43 9.68 -42.32
CA GLN A 245 40.29 8.65 -42.91
C GLN A 245 39.81 8.21 -44.29
N LEU A 246 38.48 8.11 -44.49
CA LEU A 246 37.89 7.82 -45.80
C LEU A 246 38.17 8.96 -46.81
N GLY A 247 38.15 10.21 -46.38
CA GLY A 247 38.58 11.36 -47.20
C GLY A 247 40.03 11.25 -47.63
N LEU A 248 40.93 10.96 -46.68
CA LEU A 248 42.35 10.76 -46.97
C LEU A 248 42.62 9.58 -47.90
N LEU A 249 41.87 8.47 -47.77
CA LEU A 249 41.96 7.32 -48.67
C LEU A 249 41.58 7.69 -50.08
N ARG A 250 40.56 8.53 -50.28
CA ARG A 250 40.12 9.00 -51.62
C ARG A 250 41.18 9.84 -52.32
N ASP A 251 41.93 10.63 -51.53
CA ASP A 251 42.95 11.53 -52.06
C ASP A 251 44.36 10.90 -52.12
N SER A 252 44.50 9.60 -51.68
CA SER A 252 45.78 8.90 -51.66
C SER A 252 46.16 8.40 -53.04
N ALA A 253 47.44 8.49 -53.40
CA ALA A 253 47.99 7.91 -54.61
C ALA A 253 48.06 6.36 -54.51
N PRO A 254 47.86 5.63 -55.62
CA PRO A 254 48.03 4.18 -55.66
C PRO A 254 49.40 3.72 -55.15
N GLY A 255 49.46 2.63 -54.35
CA GLY A 255 50.68 2.06 -53.81
C GLY A 255 50.71 2.13 -52.26
N GLU A 256 51.90 2.21 -51.64
CA GLU A 256 52.15 2.15 -50.19
C GLU A 256 51.31 3.16 -49.38
N GLN A 257 51.04 4.34 -49.94
CA GLN A 257 50.20 5.37 -49.28
C GLN A 257 48.74 4.92 -49.17
N GLN A 258 48.23 4.26 -50.21
CA GLN A 258 46.86 3.72 -50.22
C GLN A 258 46.72 2.53 -49.22
N ASP A 259 47.73 1.63 -49.22
CA ASP A 259 47.75 0.50 -48.31
C ASP A 259 47.82 0.97 -46.84
N ALA A 260 48.64 1.96 -46.56
CA ALA A 260 48.70 2.58 -45.22
C ALA A 260 47.39 3.31 -44.81
N ALA A 261 46.69 3.91 -45.77
CA ALA A 261 45.37 4.52 -45.51
C ALA A 261 44.30 3.46 -45.25
N ILE A 262 44.31 2.34 -45.99
CA ILE A 262 43.41 1.20 -45.77
C ILE A 262 43.68 0.57 -44.38
N ALA A 263 44.93 0.36 -44.02
CA ALA A 263 45.30 -0.18 -42.73
C ALA A 263 44.80 0.71 -41.54
N ARG A 264 44.96 2.05 -41.69
CA ARG A 264 44.43 3.01 -40.70
C ARG A 264 42.91 2.97 -40.60
N LEU A 265 42.19 2.90 -41.74
CA LEU A 265 40.74 2.81 -41.80
C LEU A 265 40.24 1.50 -41.14
N ARG A 266 40.89 0.36 -41.44
CA ARG A 266 40.58 -0.91 -40.79
C ARG A 266 40.74 -0.83 -39.28
N GLY A 267 41.87 -0.32 -38.77
CA GLY A 267 42.07 -0.11 -37.33
C GLY A 267 41.06 0.83 -36.70
N GLY A 268 40.60 1.84 -37.45
CA GLY A 268 39.50 2.71 -37.00
C GLY A 268 38.15 2.00 -36.86
N ILE A 269 37.83 1.13 -37.86
CA ILE A 269 36.63 0.30 -37.82
C ILE A 269 36.68 -0.68 -36.64
N ASP A 270 37.80 -1.37 -36.44
CA ASP A 270 37.97 -2.33 -35.33
C ASP A 270 37.78 -1.66 -33.96
N ARG A 271 38.30 -0.42 -33.78
CA ARG A 271 38.08 0.37 -32.59
C ARG A 271 36.62 0.73 -32.35
N ALA A 272 35.90 1.14 -33.43
CA ALA A 272 34.48 1.47 -33.34
C ALA A 272 33.62 0.24 -32.99
N VAL A 273 33.92 -0.93 -33.62
CA VAL A 273 33.24 -2.20 -33.28
C VAL A 273 33.48 -2.56 -31.82
N HIS A 274 34.73 -2.50 -31.37
CA HIS A 274 35.06 -2.79 -29.97
C HIS A 274 34.33 -1.87 -28.98
N LEU A 275 34.19 -0.57 -29.28
CA LEU A 275 33.42 0.37 -28.47
C LEU A 275 31.92 -0.03 -28.38
N VAL A 276 31.34 -0.43 -29.54
CA VAL A 276 29.94 -0.91 -29.57
C VAL A 276 29.76 -2.18 -28.70
N GLU A 277 30.72 -3.14 -28.81
CA GLU A 277 30.70 -4.34 -27.97
C GLU A 277 30.78 -4.01 -26.47
N GLN A 278 31.62 -3.03 -26.09
CA GLN A 278 31.72 -2.56 -24.72
C GLN A 278 30.41 -1.89 -24.23
N LEU A 279 29.77 -1.07 -25.08
CA LEU A 279 28.47 -0.46 -24.73
C LEU A 279 27.37 -1.51 -24.56
N LEU A 280 27.34 -2.53 -25.44
CA LEU A 280 26.40 -3.64 -25.34
C LEU A 280 26.65 -4.51 -24.09
N ALA A 281 27.91 -4.76 -23.75
CA ALA A 281 28.28 -5.48 -22.53
C ALA A 281 27.82 -4.73 -21.27
N LEU A 282 28.02 -3.41 -21.25
CA LEU A 282 27.58 -2.56 -20.13
C LEU A 282 26.04 -2.52 -20.03
N ALA A 283 25.34 -2.41 -21.16
CA ALA A 283 23.85 -2.43 -21.16
C ALA A 283 23.27 -3.77 -20.67
N ARG A 284 23.94 -4.89 -20.96
CA ARG A 284 23.53 -6.21 -20.43
C ARG A 284 23.84 -6.41 -18.95
N ALA A 285 24.85 -5.72 -18.43
CA ALA A 285 25.24 -5.80 -17.03
C ALA A 285 24.43 -4.86 -16.11
N GLU A 286 23.46 -4.09 -16.63
CA GLU A 286 22.57 -3.27 -15.83
C GLU A 286 21.57 -4.10 -15.01
N PRO A 287 21.19 -3.66 -13.80
CA PRO A 287 20.22 -4.35 -12.95
C PRO A 287 18.86 -4.48 -13.66
N GLY A 288 18.39 -5.70 -13.85
CA GLY A 288 17.10 -5.98 -14.49
C GLY A 288 17.20 -6.71 -15.83
N ALA A 289 18.38 -6.80 -16.43
CA ALA A 289 18.61 -7.72 -17.53
C ALA A 289 18.65 -9.15 -16.99
N SER A 290 17.77 -10.01 -17.48
CA SER A 290 17.75 -11.44 -17.11
C SER A 290 18.98 -12.11 -17.68
N ALA A 291 20.08 -12.17 -16.91
CA ALA A 291 21.25 -12.95 -17.28
C ALA A 291 20.95 -14.45 -17.09
N ALA A 292 21.22 -15.25 -18.08
CA ALA A 292 21.18 -16.70 -17.94
C ALA A 292 22.30 -17.15 -17.00
N THR A 293 21.95 -17.49 -15.76
CA THR A 293 22.89 -18.08 -14.82
C THR A 293 23.10 -19.53 -15.19
N LEU A 294 24.34 -19.87 -15.52
CA LEU A 294 24.75 -21.22 -15.93
C LEU A 294 25.85 -21.72 -14.99
N PRO A 295 25.94 -23.04 -14.76
CA PRO A 295 27.09 -23.60 -14.07
C PRO A 295 28.35 -23.42 -14.93
N LEU A 296 29.41 -22.89 -14.34
CA LEU A 296 30.69 -22.64 -15.01
C LEU A 296 31.86 -22.96 -14.08
N ASP A 297 33.04 -23.14 -14.66
CA ASP A 297 34.31 -23.23 -13.92
C ASP A 297 35.11 -21.95 -14.17
N LEU A 298 35.34 -21.15 -13.09
CA LEU A 298 36.14 -19.92 -13.18
C LEU A 298 37.57 -20.16 -13.58
N ALA A 299 38.15 -21.32 -13.24
CA ALA A 299 39.50 -21.66 -13.64
C ALA A 299 39.63 -21.87 -15.16
N GLU A 300 38.64 -22.55 -15.74
CA GLU A 300 38.57 -22.73 -17.20
C GLU A 300 38.28 -21.40 -17.91
N LEU A 301 37.38 -20.60 -17.36
CA LEU A 301 37.04 -19.27 -17.89
C LEU A 301 38.28 -18.35 -17.88
N ALA A 302 39.09 -18.38 -16.82
CA ALA A 302 40.33 -17.61 -16.74
C ALA A 302 41.35 -18.05 -17.81
N ARG A 303 41.50 -19.35 -18.08
CA ARG A 303 42.36 -19.88 -19.15
C ARG A 303 41.87 -19.43 -20.53
N GLN A 304 40.57 -19.50 -20.76
CA GLN A 304 39.95 -19.08 -22.03
C GLN A 304 40.12 -17.58 -22.28
N ALA A 305 39.86 -16.75 -21.27
CA ALA A 305 39.99 -15.29 -21.38
C ALA A 305 41.45 -14.87 -21.62
N ALA A 306 42.39 -15.52 -20.98
CA ALA A 306 43.83 -15.29 -21.23
C ALA A 306 44.23 -15.71 -22.65
N ALA A 307 43.77 -16.87 -23.15
CA ALA A 307 44.01 -17.33 -24.52
C ALA A 307 43.47 -16.38 -25.58
N ASP A 308 42.33 -15.75 -25.35
CA ASP A 308 41.75 -14.74 -26.27
C ASP A 308 42.65 -13.51 -26.40
N VAL A 309 43.35 -13.12 -25.34
CA VAL A 309 44.23 -11.92 -25.31
C VAL A 309 45.67 -12.24 -25.63
N GLN A 310 46.08 -13.51 -25.62
CA GLN A 310 47.46 -13.93 -25.82
C GLN A 310 48.09 -13.35 -27.13
N PRO A 311 47.41 -13.36 -28.30
CA PRO A 311 48.01 -12.81 -29.50
C PRO A 311 48.32 -11.32 -29.42
N MET A 312 47.51 -10.57 -28.64
CA MET A 312 47.72 -9.15 -28.38
C MET A 312 48.88 -8.94 -27.43
N ALA A 313 48.96 -9.75 -26.35
CA ALA A 313 50.07 -9.71 -25.36
C ALA A 313 51.41 -10.04 -26.06
N ASP A 314 51.44 -11.07 -26.89
CA ASP A 314 52.65 -11.46 -27.68
C ASP A 314 53.13 -10.33 -28.58
N LYS A 315 52.19 -9.66 -29.28
CA LYS A 315 52.50 -8.53 -30.13
C LYS A 315 53.01 -7.32 -29.35
N ALA A 316 52.55 -7.14 -28.14
CA ALA A 316 52.98 -6.07 -27.24
C ALA A 316 54.26 -6.45 -26.42
N GLY A 317 54.75 -7.68 -26.53
CA GLY A 317 55.89 -8.18 -25.79
C GLY A 317 55.61 -8.37 -24.26
N VAL A 318 54.37 -8.65 -23.91
CA VAL A 318 53.89 -8.81 -22.52
C VAL A 318 53.87 -10.29 -22.17
N ALA A 319 54.52 -10.65 -21.06
CA ALA A 319 54.45 -12.01 -20.51
C ALA A 319 53.13 -12.23 -19.76
N LEU A 320 52.20 -12.99 -20.37
CA LEU A 320 50.93 -13.34 -19.79
C LEU A 320 50.97 -14.74 -19.16
N SER A 321 50.62 -14.86 -17.90
CA SER A 321 50.60 -16.14 -17.19
C SER A 321 49.26 -16.38 -16.51
N VAL A 322 48.86 -17.66 -16.36
CA VAL A 322 47.58 -18.03 -15.70
C VAL A 322 47.86 -19.00 -14.58
N THR A 323 47.37 -18.68 -13.40
CA THR A 323 47.43 -19.52 -12.20
C THR A 323 46.02 -19.94 -11.81
N ALA A 324 45.63 -21.14 -12.18
CA ALA A 324 44.29 -21.69 -11.91
C ALA A 324 44.43 -23.20 -11.63
N PRO A 325 44.96 -23.56 -10.44
CA PRO A 325 45.38 -24.96 -10.16
C PRO A 325 44.17 -25.90 -10.00
N ASP A 326 43.07 -25.41 -9.37
CA ASP A 326 41.92 -26.24 -9.04
C ASP A 326 40.65 -25.76 -9.78
N PRO A 327 39.70 -26.65 -10.07
CA PRO A 327 38.38 -26.26 -10.55
C PRO A 327 37.68 -25.37 -9.54
N LEU A 328 37.06 -24.27 -10.02
CA LEU A 328 36.32 -23.30 -9.23
C LEU A 328 34.89 -23.20 -9.76
N PRO A 329 33.99 -24.15 -9.39
CA PRO A 329 32.61 -24.12 -9.86
C PRO A 329 31.86 -22.91 -9.28
N LEU A 330 31.13 -22.22 -10.15
CA LEU A 330 30.29 -21.07 -9.85
C LEU A 330 29.04 -21.12 -10.74
N GLU A 331 27.95 -20.58 -10.25
CA GLU A 331 26.78 -20.26 -11.08
C GLU A 331 26.85 -18.80 -11.50
N GLY A 332 26.80 -18.52 -12.81
CA GLY A 332 26.93 -17.18 -13.32
C GLY A 332 26.74 -17.08 -14.84
N ASP A 333 26.92 -15.86 -15.37
CA ASP A 333 26.93 -15.61 -16.80
C ASP A 333 28.38 -15.73 -17.35
N PRO A 334 28.67 -16.79 -18.13
CA PRO A 334 30.02 -17.01 -18.65
C PRO A 334 30.49 -15.89 -19.59
N GLN A 335 29.56 -15.26 -20.34
CA GLN A 335 29.91 -14.19 -21.28
C GLN A 335 30.27 -12.90 -20.55
N ALA A 336 29.48 -12.52 -19.52
CA ALA A 336 29.75 -11.35 -18.72
C ALA A 336 31.09 -11.46 -17.97
N LEU A 337 31.36 -12.60 -17.33
CA LEU A 337 32.61 -12.85 -16.61
C LEU A 337 33.83 -12.91 -17.54
N ARG A 338 33.72 -13.58 -18.69
CA ARG A 338 34.78 -13.64 -19.71
C ARG A 338 35.08 -12.24 -20.25
N GLY A 339 34.03 -11.43 -20.55
CA GLY A 339 34.17 -10.06 -21.01
C GLY A 339 34.83 -9.15 -19.96
N ALA A 340 34.45 -9.28 -18.67
CA ALA A 340 35.08 -8.55 -17.58
C ALA A 340 36.56 -8.90 -17.44
N LEU A 341 36.91 -10.19 -17.43
CA LEU A 341 38.30 -10.64 -17.30
C LEU A 341 39.14 -10.20 -18.50
N ARG A 342 38.61 -10.30 -19.72
CA ARG A 342 39.24 -9.78 -20.93
C ARG A 342 39.54 -8.27 -20.83
N ASN A 343 38.58 -7.47 -20.29
CA ASN A 343 38.82 -6.05 -20.09
C ASN A 343 39.94 -5.77 -19.06
N LEU A 344 40.07 -6.57 -18.02
CA LEU A 344 41.16 -6.41 -17.04
C LEU A 344 42.53 -6.72 -17.69
N ILE A 345 42.62 -7.82 -18.44
CA ILE A 345 43.87 -8.21 -19.10
C ILE A 345 44.24 -7.19 -20.22
N ASP A 346 43.27 -6.77 -21.01
CA ASP A 346 43.45 -5.76 -22.06
C ASP A 346 43.94 -4.42 -21.47
N ASN A 347 43.38 -3.98 -20.35
CA ASN A 347 43.86 -2.82 -19.63
C ASN A 347 45.32 -2.96 -19.20
N ALA A 348 45.68 -4.08 -18.56
CA ALA A 348 47.06 -4.33 -18.15
C ALA A 348 48.06 -4.24 -19.31
N VAL A 349 47.74 -4.88 -20.42
CA VAL A 349 48.57 -4.83 -21.64
C VAL A 349 48.65 -3.42 -22.22
N LYS A 350 47.58 -2.69 -22.31
CA LYS A 350 47.50 -1.33 -22.87
C LYS A 350 48.22 -0.27 -22.05
N TYR A 351 48.20 -0.40 -20.72
CA TYR A 351 48.81 0.57 -19.82
C TYR A 351 50.28 0.29 -19.53
N GLY A 352 50.96 -0.54 -20.32
CA GLY A 352 52.40 -0.66 -20.34
C GLY A 352 52.97 -1.69 -19.35
N ALA A 353 52.19 -2.67 -18.97
CA ALA A 353 52.70 -3.83 -18.22
C ALA A 353 53.66 -4.63 -19.11
N ARG A 354 54.67 -5.22 -18.50
CA ARG A 354 55.57 -6.23 -19.08
C ARG A 354 55.18 -7.64 -18.66
N THR A 355 54.57 -7.73 -17.47
CA THR A 355 54.15 -8.99 -16.90
C THR A 355 52.70 -8.86 -16.41
N VAL A 356 51.85 -9.80 -16.82
CA VAL A 356 50.46 -9.88 -16.37
C VAL A 356 50.18 -11.29 -15.85
N GLN A 357 49.70 -11.40 -14.65
CA GLN A 357 49.33 -12.65 -14.01
C GLN A 357 47.81 -12.70 -13.76
N VAL A 358 47.13 -13.65 -14.38
CA VAL A 358 45.73 -13.97 -14.14
C VAL A 358 45.62 -15.09 -13.14
N SER A 359 44.86 -14.93 -12.09
CA SER A 359 44.68 -15.94 -11.05
C SER A 359 43.20 -16.23 -10.80
N ALA A 360 42.82 -17.52 -10.77
CA ALA A 360 41.54 -18.00 -10.32
C ALA A 360 41.74 -18.90 -9.11
N LEU A 361 41.41 -18.42 -7.93
CA LEU A 361 41.79 -19.01 -6.64
C LEU A 361 40.58 -19.00 -5.67
N ARG A 362 40.75 -19.75 -4.55
CA ARG A 362 39.87 -19.58 -3.40
C ARG A 362 40.49 -18.54 -2.46
N GLY A 363 39.71 -17.47 -2.19
CA GLY A 363 40.10 -16.45 -1.22
C GLY A 363 39.90 -16.85 0.23
N GLY A 364 40.05 -15.91 1.12
CA GLY A 364 39.80 -16.13 2.55
C GLY A 364 38.36 -16.62 2.79
N GLY A 365 38.19 -17.72 3.52
CA GLY A 365 36.90 -18.35 3.76
C GLY A 365 36.39 -19.26 2.62
N GLY A 366 37.25 -19.62 1.64
CA GLY A 366 36.90 -20.55 0.55
C GLY A 366 36.10 -19.97 -0.59
N ALA A 367 35.82 -18.67 -0.58
CA ALA A 367 35.05 -17.96 -1.64
C ALA A 367 35.85 -17.88 -2.94
N PRO A 368 35.21 -17.97 -4.11
CA PRO A 368 35.87 -17.78 -5.40
C PRO A 368 36.46 -16.37 -5.51
N LEU A 369 37.62 -16.28 -6.17
CA LEU A 369 38.34 -15.04 -6.43
C LEU A 369 38.96 -15.10 -7.82
N LEU A 370 38.61 -14.11 -8.67
CA LEU A 370 39.36 -13.81 -9.90
C LEU A 370 40.23 -12.59 -9.68
N ARG A 371 41.49 -12.65 -10.13
CA ARG A 371 42.47 -11.60 -9.92
C ARG A 371 43.34 -11.43 -11.19
N VAL A 372 43.63 -10.18 -11.49
CA VAL A 372 44.66 -9.82 -12.50
C VAL A 372 45.67 -8.91 -11.80
N ASP A 373 46.91 -9.32 -11.77
CA ASP A 373 48.07 -8.58 -11.27
C ASP A 373 48.92 -8.12 -12.47
N ASP A 374 49.35 -6.86 -12.47
CA ASP A 374 50.27 -6.32 -13.48
C ASP A 374 51.46 -5.61 -12.81
N ASP A 375 52.50 -5.33 -13.60
CA ASP A 375 53.67 -4.52 -13.24
C ASP A 375 53.67 -3.14 -13.89
N GLY A 376 52.47 -2.64 -14.27
CA GLY A 376 52.28 -1.33 -14.89
C GLY A 376 52.38 -0.15 -13.87
N PRO A 377 51.96 1.05 -14.28
CA PRO A 377 52.07 2.27 -13.44
C PRO A 377 51.14 2.27 -12.24
N GLY A 378 50.15 1.34 -12.16
CA GLY A 378 49.16 1.32 -11.09
C GLY A 378 48.13 2.45 -11.21
N ILE A 379 47.28 2.56 -10.17
CA ILE A 379 46.27 3.63 -10.03
C ILE A 379 46.37 4.25 -8.63
N PRO A 380 46.54 5.59 -8.52
CA PRO A 380 46.58 6.27 -7.22
C PRO A 380 45.35 5.95 -6.36
N LEU A 381 45.54 5.88 -5.05
CA LEU A 381 44.48 5.45 -4.09
C LEU A 381 43.22 6.32 -4.20
N GLU A 382 43.40 7.61 -4.37
CA GLU A 382 42.29 8.58 -4.46
C GLU A 382 41.48 8.43 -5.76
N ALA A 383 42.03 7.82 -6.80
CA ALA A 383 41.37 7.59 -8.07
C ALA A 383 40.65 6.23 -8.18
N ARG A 384 40.96 5.26 -7.27
CA ARG A 384 40.51 3.86 -7.37
C ARG A 384 39.00 3.70 -7.32
N GLU A 385 38.27 4.54 -6.60
CA GLU A 385 36.81 4.50 -6.58
C GLU A 385 36.23 5.09 -7.88
N ARG A 386 36.79 6.21 -8.34
CA ARG A 386 36.29 6.95 -9.50
C ARG A 386 36.56 6.27 -10.83
N VAL A 387 37.59 5.45 -10.95
CA VAL A 387 37.92 4.75 -12.22
C VAL A 387 36.93 3.64 -12.57
N PHE A 388 36.01 3.28 -11.67
CA PHE A 388 34.87 2.42 -11.98
C PHE A 388 33.70 3.15 -12.60
N ASP A 389 33.71 4.51 -12.57
CA ASP A 389 32.69 5.32 -13.22
C ASP A 389 32.87 5.23 -14.75
N ARG A 390 31.78 5.34 -15.46
CA ARG A 390 31.76 5.26 -16.93
C ARG A 390 32.54 6.40 -17.55
N PHE A 391 33.34 6.13 -18.60
CA PHE A 391 34.13 7.09 -19.33
C PHE A 391 35.20 7.83 -18.51
N GLN A 392 35.49 7.39 -17.31
CA GLN A 392 36.58 7.92 -16.51
C GLN A 392 37.94 7.41 -17.02
N ARG A 393 38.85 8.36 -17.26
CA ARG A 393 40.25 8.09 -17.62
C ARG A 393 41.14 8.62 -16.51
N GLY A 394 42.13 7.85 -16.08
CA GLY A 394 43.07 8.28 -15.06
C GLY A 394 43.83 9.55 -15.49
N GLU A 395 44.10 10.46 -14.56
CA GLU A 395 44.95 11.64 -14.77
C GLU A 395 46.35 11.16 -15.18
N GLY A 396 46.75 11.42 -16.40
CA GLY A 396 48.00 10.91 -16.99
C GLY A 396 47.81 9.99 -18.20
N ALA A 397 46.69 9.29 -18.36
CA ALA A 397 46.43 8.46 -19.53
C ALA A 397 46.32 9.25 -20.85
N GLY A 398 45.90 10.51 -20.77
CA GLY A 398 45.85 11.43 -21.92
C GLY A 398 47.26 11.91 -22.39
N SER A 399 48.22 11.97 -21.47
CA SER A 399 49.59 12.40 -21.74
C SER A 399 50.46 11.25 -22.30
N ALA A 400 50.10 9.99 -22.04
CA ALA A 400 50.83 8.81 -22.48
C ALA A 400 50.37 8.28 -23.86
N GLY A 401 49.40 8.93 -24.54
CA GLY A 401 48.92 8.50 -25.86
C GLY A 401 48.14 7.17 -25.86
N VAL A 402 47.73 6.67 -24.71
CA VAL A 402 46.98 5.40 -24.58
C VAL A 402 45.54 5.63 -25.02
N GLU A 403 45.13 5.04 -26.14
CA GLU A 403 43.75 5.09 -26.62
C GLU A 403 42.87 4.14 -25.77
N GLY A 404 41.80 4.67 -25.17
CA GLY A 404 40.83 3.87 -24.40
C GLY A 404 39.51 4.61 -24.21
N SER A 405 38.39 3.88 -24.19
CA SER A 405 37.03 4.41 -23.99
C SER A 405 36.71 4.80 -22.56
N GLY A 406 37.49 4.41 -21.56
CA GLY A 406 37.14 4.54 -20.14
C GLY A 406 35.99 3.64 -19.67
N LEU A 407 35.58 2.65 -20.46
CA LEU A 407 34.48 1.72 -20.15
C LEU A 407 34.97 0.41 -19.54
N GLY A 408 36.22 0.02 -19.71
CA GLY A 408 36.71 -1.31 -19.32
C GLY A 408 36.48 -1.64 -17.82
N LEU A 409 36.89 -0.76 -16.91
CA LEU A 409 36.68 -0.95 -15.45
C LEU A 409 35.19 -0.81 -15.06
N ALA A 410 34.43 0.04 -15.71
CA ALA A 410 32.97 0.15 -15.51
C ALA A 410 32.25 -1.17 -15.88
N ILE A 411 32.65 -1.83 -16.96
CA ILE A 411 32.13 -3.16 -17.37
C ILE A 411 32.50 -4.20 -16.30
N VAL A 412 33.73 -4.19 -15.80
CA VAL A 412 34.17 -5.11 -14.72
C VAL A 412 33.33 -4.91 -13.46
N HIS A 413 33.12 -3.68 -13.07
CA HIS A 413 32.28 -3.35 -11.89
C HIS A 413 30.82 -3.80 -12.09
N ALA A 414 30.24 -3.51 -13.23
CA ALA A 414 28.86 -3.91 -13.55
C ALA A 414 28.71 -5.44 -13.59
N ALA A 415 29.63 -6.15 -14.25
CA ALA A 415 29.65 -7.61 -14.29
C ALA A 415 29.84 -8.23 -12.89
N ALA A 416 30.75 -7.70 -12.07
CA ALA A 416 30.93 -8.15 -10.70
C ALA A 416 29.64 -8.04 -9.90
N ARG A 417 28.99 -6.87 -9.90
CA ARG A 417 27.71 -6.66 -9.20
C ARG A 417 26.60 -7.59 -9.68
N GLN A 418 26.49 -7.80 -10.97
CA GLN A 418 25.48 -8.69 -11.57
C GLN A 418 25.70 -10.15 -11.10
N GLN A 419 26.97 -10.56 -10.92
CA GLN A 419 27.35 -11.90 -10.49
C GLN A 419 27.46 -12.06 -8.97
N GLY A 420 27.01 -11.08 -8.18
CA GLY A 420 27.12 -11.13 -6.71
C GLY A 420 28.55 -11.03 -6.18
N ALA A 421 29.48 -10.52 -7.01
CA ALA A 421 30.85 -10.27 -6.63
C ALA A 421 31.12 -8.78 -6.38
N GLN A 422 32.21 -8.47 -5.73
CA GLN A 422 32.72 -7.12 -5.55
C GLN A 422 34.02 -6.94 -6.35
N ALA A 423 34.04 -5.92 -7.22
CA ALA A 423 35.27 -5.49 -7.89
C ALA A 423 36.10 -4.61 -6.92
N ARG A 424 37.40 -4.88 -6.81
CA ARG A 424 38.35 -4.14 -5.97
C ARG A 424 39.65 -3.89 -6.73
N LEU A 425 40.31 -2.77 -6.38
CA LEU A 425 41.65 -2.42 -6.86
C LEU A 425 42.60 -2.30 -5.68
N ALA A 426 43.78 -2.85 -5.81
CA ALA A 426 44.86 -2.84 -4.81
C ALA A 426 46.22 -2.70 -5.50
N ASP A 427 47.30 -2.55 -4.74
CA ASP A 427 48.64 -2.61 -5.24
C ASP A 427 49.02 -4.05 -5.59
N SER A 428 49.60 -4.24 -6.76
CA SER A 428 50.09 -5.53 -7.22
C SER A 428 51.42 -5.89 -6.56
N PRO A 429 51.63 -7.13 -6.18
CA PRO A 429 52.97 -7.59 -5.72
C PRO A 429 54.02 -7.54 -6.86
N LEU A 430 53.61 -7.37 -8.10
CA LEU A 430 54.47 -7.16 -9.25
C LEU A 430 54.89 -5.68 -9.41
N GLY A 431 54.33 -4.77 -8.61
CA GLY A 431 54.66 -3.33 -8.62
C GLY A 431 53.63 -2.42 -9.29
N GLY A 432 52.60 -2.96 -9.94
CA GLY A 432 51.57 -2.23 -10.62
C GLY A 432 50.19 -2.33 -9.98
N LEU A 433 49.15 -2.61 -10.75
CA LEU A 433 47.76 -2.72 -10.33
C LEU A 433 47.35 -4.17 -10.06
N ARG A 434 46.64 -4.41 -8.98
CA ARG A 434 45.87 -5.60 -8.71
C ARG A 434 44.38 -5.28 -8.88
N ALA A 435 43.69 -5.95 -9.80
CA ALA A 435 42.26 -5.91 -9.96
C ALA A 435 41.64 -7.24 -9.59
N GLU A 436 40.66 -7.22 -8.69
CA GLU A 436 40.04 -8.43 -8.15
C GLU A 436 38.52 -8.40 -8.30
N MET A 437 37.92 -9.56 -8.58
CA MET A 437 36.52 -9.86 -8.42
C MET A 437 36.38 -10.90 -7.31
N VAL A 438 35.79 -10.50 -6.19
CA VAL A 438 35.67 -11.31 -4.97
C VAL A 438 34.22 -11.64 -4.73
N TRP A 439 33.87 -12.90 -4.66
CA TRP A 439 32.57 -13.35 -4.20
C TRP A 439 32.53 -13.42 -2.67
N SER A 440 31.36 -13.16 -2.07
CA SER A 440 31.16 -13.46 -0.66
C SER A 440 31.10 -14.98 -0.48
N ALA A 441 31.68 -15.50 0.60
CA ALA A 441 31.47 -16.89 0.96
C ALA A 441 29.96 -17.13 1.06
N SER A 442 29.39 -17.96 0.20
CA SER A 442 27.98 -18.34 0.32
C SER A 442 27.82 -19.01 1.67
N SER A 443 26.91 -18.50 2.50
CA SER A 443 26.39 -19.17 3.69
C SER A 443 25.59 -20.40 3.24
N GLY A 444 26.29 -21.34 2.61
CA GLY A 444 25.78 -22.60 2.10
C GLY A 444 25.82 -23.67 3.18
N GLU A 445 25.07 -23.41 4.27
CA GLU A 445 24.75 -24.43 5.27
C GLU A 445 23.34 -24.20 5.79
N THR A 446 22.34 -24.48 5.00
CA THR A 446 21.00 -24.80 5.52
C THR A 446 20.16 -25.46 4.41
N VAL A 447 20.48 -26.66 3.98
CA VAL A 447 19.52 -27.70 3.53
C VAL A 447 20.24 -29.03 3.47
N ARG A 448 20.55 -29.63 4.63
CA ARG A 448 20.71 -31.07 4.80
C ARG A 448 20.45 -31.44 6.26
N SER A 449 19.19 -31.37 6.67
CA SER A 449 18.64 -32.21 7.75
C SER A 449 17.14 -32.10 7.73
N LEU A 450 16.48 -32.90 6.91
CA LEU A 450 15.20 -33.51 7.15
C LEU A 450 15.14 -34.70 6.19
N GLY A 451 15.70 -35.79 6.71
CA GLY A 451 15.42 -37.13 6.24
C GLY A 451 14.14 -37.64 6.87
#